data_00b9d6669e62306255c55cbcb22470a4
#
_entry.id   00b9d6669e62306255c55cbcb22470a4
#
_cell.length_a   1.000
_cell.length_b   1.000
_cell.length_c   1.000
_cell.angle_alpha   90.00
_cell.angle_beta   90.00
_cell.angle_gamma   90.00
#
_symmetry.space_group_name_H-M   'P 1'
#
loop_
_entity.id
_entity.type
_entity.pdbx_description
1 polymer ?
#
loop_
_entity_poly.entity_id
_entity_poly.type
_entity_poly.pdbx_seq_one_letter_code
_entity_poly.pdbx_strand_id
1 'polypeptide(L)'
;MGQKVSPIGMRVGVIRDWESRWYAEKDYGTYLLEDNKIREFLNKELRDAYVSRVEIERSKNRVEIIIRAARPGVIVGTNGDNVTALKKKLEKLCGGKNVNIRAVEVANPDLDAHLVARKIAEQLEQRASFRTAQKRAIQQTMRSGAKGIKTMVSGRLGGADIARSEGYSEGVVPLHTLRSDIDYAIVEAMTTYGKLGVKVWICRGEVLPGQMVVEPEAPKNNQRNDRRRGNRDRRPRNNEGRPARRTEAAKSESVEGGN
;
A
#
# COMPACT_ATOMS: atom_id res chain seq x y z
N MET A 1 -25.43 -20.51 13.54
CA MET A 1 -23.98 -20.29 13.37
C MET A 1 -23.52 -19.26 14.39
N GLY A 2 -22.43 -19.54 15.12
CA GLY A 2 -21.89 -18.59 16.10
C GLY A 2 -21.26 -17.36 15.47
N GLN A 3 -21.03 -16.33 16.27
CA GLN A 3 -20.34 -15.12 15.85
C GLN A 3 -18.86 -15.41 15.57
N LYS A 4 -18.33 -14.83 14.49
CA LYS A 4 -16.93 -15.01 14.11
C LYS A 4 -16.07 -13.91 14.71
N VAL A 5 -14.95 -14.30 15.33
CA VAL A 5 -13.95 -13.39 15.88
C VAL A 5 -13.05 -12.89 14.77
N SER A 6 -12.48 -11.66 14.92
CA SER A 6 -11.49 -11.13 14.00
C SER A 6 -10.23 -12.01 13.96
N PRO A 7 -9.78 -12.45 12.79
CA PRO A 7 -8.56 -13.26 12.67
C PRO A 7 -7.32 -12.56 13.20
N ILE A 8 -7.24 -11.23 13.07
CA ILE A 8 -6.11 -10.43 13.56
C ILE A 8 -6.09 -10.45 15.08
N GLY A 9 -7.21 -10.10 15.74
CA GLY A 9 -7.29 -10.08 17.20
C GLY A 9 -7.01 -11.44 17.86
N MET A 10 -7.39 -12.54 17.20
CA MET A 10 -7.13 -13.89 17.66
C MET A 10 -5.64 -14.28 17.68
N ARG A 11 -4.82 -13.57 16.88
CA ARG A 11 -3.39 -13.84 16.68
C ARG A 11 -2.46 -12.83 17.35
N VAL A 12 -3.02 -11.80 17.97
CA VAL A 12 -2.25 -10.82 18.76
C VAL A 12 -1.62 -11.51 19.95
N GLY A 13 -0.32 -11.28 20.16
CA GLY A 13 0.46 -11.94 21.19
C GLY A 13 0.93 -13.37 20.87
N VAL A 14 0.46 -13.96 19.75
CA VAL A 14 0.90 -15.29 19.29
C VAL A 14 1.88 -15.16 18.12
N ILE A 15 1.43 -14.58 16.99
CA ILE A 15 2.26 -14.37 15.81
C ILE A 15 2.30 -12.90 15.37
N ARG A 16 1.40 -12.05 15.88
CA ARG A 16 1.33 -10.61 15.55
C ARG A 16 1.46 -9.78 16.83
N ASP A 17 2.10 -8.63 16.68
CA ASP A 17 2.21 -7.62 17.73
C ASP A 17 1.09 -6.56 17.59
N TRP A 18 0.98 -5.70 18.60
CA TRP A 18 0.06 -4.59 18.63
C TRP A 18 0.45 -3.51 17.62
N GLU A 19 -0.55 -2.86 17.04
CA GLU A 19 -0.32 -1.70 16.15
C GLU A 19 0.03 -0.43 16.92
N SER A 20 -0.46 -0.30 18.16
CA SER A 20 -0.08 0.78 19.06
C SER A 20 0.81 0.21 20.17
N ARG A 21 2.06 0.67 20.25
CA ARG A 21 3.08 0.20 21.21
C ARG A 21 3.40 1.31 22.21
N TRP A 22 2.77 1.29 23.35
CA TRP A 22 2.99 2.21 24.47
C TRP A 22 2.45 1.66 25.77
N TYR A 23 2.91 2.22 26.86
CA TYR A 23 2.45 1.89 28.21
C TYR A 23 1.97 3.16 28.92
N ALA A 24 0.82 3.09 29.61
CA ALA A 24 0.29 4.14 30.44
C ALA A 24 -0.53 3.56 31.60
N GLU A 25 -0.37 4.09 32.80
CA GLU A 25 -1.15 3.68 33.96
C GLU A 25 -2.41 4.53 34.13
N LYS A 26 -2.26 5.86 34.22
CA LYS A 26 -3.37 6.80 34.49
C LYS A 26 -4.01 7.34 33.22
N ASP A 27 -3.22 7.58 32.19
CA ASP A 27 -3.65 8.28 30.96
C ASP A 27 -4.03 7.31 29.81
N TYR A 28 -4.30 6.04 30.14
CA TYR A 28 -4.63 5.03 29.14
C TYR A 28 -5.81 5.45 28.24
N GLY A 29 -6.90 5.92 28.81
CA GLY A 29 -8.09 6.33 28.06
C GLY A 29 -7.84 7.53 27.14
N THR A 30 -7.06 8.51 27.60
CA THR A 30 -6.69 9.69 26.80
C THR A 30 -5.83 9.32 25.62
N TYR A 31 -4.81 8.47 25.80
CA TYR A 31 -3.95 8.01 24.71
C TYR A 31 -4.69 7.16 23.68
N LEU A 32 -5.61 6.31 24.13
CA LEU A 32 -6.43 5.51 23.24
C LEU A 32 -7.34 6.38 22.36
N LEU A 33 -7.96 7.41 22.95
CA LEU A 33 -8.78 8.36 22.20
C LEU A 33 -7.94 9.21 21.22
N GLU A 34 -6.75 9.63 21.61
CA GLU A 34 -5.81 10.32 20.72
C GLU A 34 -5.41 9.42 19.54
N ASP A 35 -5.08 8.14 19.79
CA ASP A 35 -4.70 7.20 18.73
C ASP A 35 -5.85 6.97 17.74
N ASN A 36 -7.08 6.86 18.23
CA ASN A 36 -8.23 6.72 17.34
C ASN A 36 -8.42 7.96 16.47
N LYS A 37 -8.32 9.16 17.05
CA LYS A 37 -8.40 10.43 16.30
C LYS A 37 -7.29 10.54 15.24
N ILE A 38 -6.07 10.11 15.57
CA ILE A 38 -4.95 10.09 14.63
C ILE A 38 -5.25 9.15 13.46
N ARG A 39 -5.74 7.93 13.72
CA ARG A 39 -6.09 6.95 12.68
C ARG A 39 -7.22 7.44 11.79
N GLU A 40 -8.28 8.00 12.35
CA GLU A 40 -9.39 8.57 11.59
C GLU A 40 -8.94 9.74 10.71
N PHE A 41 -8.12 10.63 11.25
CA PHE A 41 -7.58 11.76 10.52
C PHE A 41 -6.71 11.30 9.35
N LEU A 42 -5.77 10.36 9.58
CA LEU A 42 -4.89 9.84 8.54
C LEU A 42 -5.65 9.09 7.46
N ASN A 43 -6.66 8.30 7.82
CA ASN A 43 -7.50 7.59 6.86
C ASN A 43 -8.30 8.53 5.94
N LYS A 44 -8.68 9.72 6.43
CA LYS A 44 -9.36 10.74 5.63
C LYS A 44 -8.40 11.49 4.70
N GLU A 45 -7.27 11.97 5.24
CA GLU A 45 -6.32 12.80 4.49
C GLU A 45 -5.49 11.98 3.48
N LEU A 46 -5.16 10.73 3.81
CA LEU A 46 -4.27 9.89 3.00
C LEU A 46 -5.02 8.86 2.16
N ARG A 47 -6.24 9.19 1.72
CA ARG A 47 -7.05 8.30 0.90
C ARG A 47 -6.32 7.86 -0.37
N ASP A 48 -5.60 8.74 -1.04
CA ASP A 48 -4.90 8.48 -2.30
C ASP A 48 -3.54 7.78 -2.14
N ALA A 49 -3.00 7.75 -0.92
CA ALA A 49 -1.74 7.10 -0.61
C ALA A 49 -1.86 5.57 -0.46
N TYR A 50 -3.09 5.03 -0.40
CA TYR A 50 -3.36 3.61 -0.15
C TYR A 50 -2.66 3.12 1.11
N VAL A 51 -3.09 3.68 2.25
CA VAL A 51 -2.58 3.27 3.56
C VAL A 51 -3.03 1.86 3.88
N SER A 52 -2.08 1.00 4.22
CA SER A 52 -2.32 -0.36 4.69
C SER A 52 -2.58 -0.37 6.19
N ARG A 53 -1.64 0.18 6.96
CA ARG A 53 -1.64 0.14 8.42
C ARG A 53 -0.95 1.37 9.00
N VAL A 54 -1.42 1.79 10.18
CA VAL A 54 -0.82 2.88 10.95
C VAL A 54 -0.38 2.31 12.29
N GLU A 55 0.93 2.28 12.51
CA GLU A 55 1.54 1.89 13.79
C GLU A 55 1.89 3.15 14.58
N ILE A 56 1.64 3.14 15.90
CA ILE A 56 1.85 4.29 16.76
C ILE A 56 2.73 3.87 17.93
N GLU A 57 3.89 4.50 18.05
CA GLU A 57 4.80 4.31 19.17
C GLU A 57 4.82 5.58 20.01
N ARG A 58 4.61 5.46 21.32
CA ARG A 58 4.64 6.60 22.22
C ARG A 58 5.76 6.47 23.24
N SER A 59 6.51 7.53 23.36
CA SER A 59 7.43 7.80 24.47
C SER A 59 6.92 9.04 25.23
N LYS A 60 7.49 9.37 26.39
CA LYS A 60 6.98 10.43 27.28
C LYS A 60 6.50 11.70 26.56
N ASN A 61 7.32 12.29 25.67
CA ASN A 61 7.01 13.53 24.96
C ASN A 61 7.06 13.40 23.43
N ARG A 62 7.22 12.19 22.91
CA ARG A 62 7.37 11.93 21.49
C ARG A 62 6.36 10.87 21.05
N VAL A 63 5.69 11.15 19.95
CA VAL A 63 4.81 10.21 19.26
C VAL A 63 5.41 9.90 17.90
N GLU A 64 5.73 8.65 17.65
CA GLU A 64 6.21 8.19 16.35
C GLU A 64 5.09 7.46 15.65
N ILE A 65 4.76 7.93 14.44
CA ILE A 65 3.69 7.38 13.63
C ILE A 65 4.31 6.76 12.38
N ILE A 66 4.23 5.44 12.29
CA ILE A 66 4.74 4.67 11.16
C ILE A 66 3.55 4.35 10.26
N ILE A 67 3.56 4.92 9.05
CA ILE A 67 2.49 4.74 8.06
C ILE A 67 3.00 3.80 6.98
N ARG A 68 2.40 2.60 6.92
CA ARG A 68 2.67 1.65 5.83
C ARG A 68 1.70 1.93 4.70
N ALA A 69 2.23 2.26 3.53
CA ALA A 69 1.42 2.61 2.36
C ALA A 69 1.99 2.03 1.06
N ALA A 70 1.12 1.80 0.09
CA ALA A 70 1.55 1.36 -1.24
C ALA A 70 2.20 2.49 -2.04
N ARG A 71 1.87 3.75 -1.73
CA ARG A 71 2.40 4.94 -2.41
C ARG A 71 2.98 5.94 -1.41
N PRO A 72 4.14 5.67 -0.82
CA PRO A 72 4.74 6.56 0.18
C PRO A 72 5.09 7.94 -0.37
N GLY A 73 5.34 8.07 -1.67
CA GLY A 73 5.62 9.34 -2.33
C GLY A 73 4.51 10.39 -2.18
N VAL A 74 3.25 9.96 -2.12
CA VAL A 74 2.10 10.86 -1.89
C VAL A 74 2.12 11.43 -0.48
N ILE A 75 2.56 10.62 0.50
CA ILE A 75 2.67 11.04 1.90
C ILE A 75 3.82 12.03 2.06
N VAL A 76 4.95 11.73 1.45
CA VAL A 76 6.15 12.58 1.56
C VAL A 76 5.93 13.90 0.81
N GLY A 77 5.38 13.83 -0.40
CA GLY A 77 5.22 14.98 -1.28
C GLY A 77 6.54 15.44 -1.91
N THR A 78 6.49 16.49 -2.71
CA THR A 78 7.68 17.15 -3.25
C THR A 78 8.43 17.84 -2.13
N ASN A 79 9.72 17.54 -1.97
CA ASN A 79 10.59 18.11 -0.93
C ASN A 79 10.15 17.90 0.55
N GLY A 80 9.15 17.05 0.81
CA GLY A 80 8.68 16.79 2.17
C GLY A 80 7.61 17.76 2.69
N ASP A 81 7.02 18.57 1.82
CA ASP A 81 6.01 19.58 2.21
C ASP A 81 4.77 18.94 2.82
N ASN A 82 4.28 17.82 2.24
CA ASN A 82 3.11 17.12 2.75
C ASN A 82 3.34 16.56 4.15
N VAL A 83 4.49 15.93 4.41
CA VAL A 83 4.85 15.43 5.76
C VAL A 83 4.90 16.57 6.76
N THR A 84 5.46 17.73 6.38
CA THR A 84 5.56 18.90 7.26
C THR A 84 4.17 19.47 7.59
N ALA A 85 3.28 19.53 6.61
CA ALA A 85 1.89 19.96 6.82
C ALA A 85 1.11 18.97 7.70
N LEU A 86 1.24 17.66 7.43
CA LEU A 86 0.63 16.61 8.25
C LEU A 86 1.15 16.64 9.69
N LYS A 87 2.46 16.81 9.89
CA LYS A 87 3.08 16.92 11.20
C LYS A 87 2.44 18.03 12.02
N LYS A 88 2.32 19.24 11.47
CA LYS A 88 1.69 20.39 12.14
C LYS A 88 0.22 20.13 12.53
N LYS A 89 -0.55 19.43 11.67
CA LYS A 89 -1.94 19.07 11.96
C LYS A 89 -2.01 18.04 13.10
N LEU A 90 -1.14 17.03 13.09
CA LEU A 90 -1.06 15.98 14.11
C LEU A 90 -0.55 16.48 15.45
N GLU A 91 0.41 17.39 15.50
CA GLU A 91 0.88 18.04 16.72
C GLU A 91 -0.28 18.77 17.45
N LYS A 92 -1.16 19.42 16.70
CA LYS A 92 -2.38 20.04 17.28
C LYS A 92 -3.34 19.00 17.87
N LEU A 93 -3.50 17.85 17.22
CA LEU A 93 -4.35 16.75 17.70
C LEU A 93 -3.77 16.06 18.95
N CYS A 94 -2.44 15.99 19.06
CA CYS A 94 -1.72 15.35 20.15
C CYS A 94 -1.42 16.31 21.34
N GLY A 95 -2.09 17.47 21.42
CA GLY A 95 -1.88 18.41 22.52
C GLY A 95 -0.48 19.04 22.57
N GLY A 96 0.19 19.24 21.42
CA GLY A 96 1.50 19.88 21.33
C GLY A 96 2.70 18.94 21.58
N LYS A 97 2.48 17.62 21.64
CA LYS A 97 3.57 16.63 21.72
C LYS A 97 4.35 16.61 20.40
N ASN A 98 5.65 16.32 20.47
CA ASN A 98 6.47 16.22 19.25
C ASN A 98 6.09 14.97 18.47
N VAL A 99 5.57 15.15 17.26
CA VAL A 99 5.15 14.06 16.36
C VAL A 99 6.22 13.83 15.30
N ASN A 100 6.63 12.58 15.12
CA ASN A 100 7.46 12.16 14.01
C ASN A 100 6.69 11.23 13.10
N ILE A 101 6.78 11.43 11.78
CA ILE A 101 6.08 10.62 10.79
C ILE A 101 7.12 9.86 9.97
N ARG A 102 6.97 8.54 9.89
CA ARG A 102 7.78 7.66 9.06
C ARG A 102 6.88 6.96 8.04
N ALA A 103 7.07 7.24 6.76
CA ALA A 103 6.39 6.53 5.68
C ALA A 103 7.23 5.32 5.27
N VAL A 104 6.60 4.14 5.26
CA VAL A 104 7.22 2.86 4.87
C VAL A 104 6.45 2.30 3.69
N GLU A 105 7.16 1.86 2.67
CA GLU A 105 6.57 1.24 1.49
C GLU A 105 6.21 -0.22 1.77
N VAL A 106 5.02 -0.63 1.35
CA VAL A 106 4.59 -2.03 1.40
C VAL A 106 5.20 -2.79 0.22
N ALA A 107 5.97 -3.83 0.50
CA ALA A 107 6.68 -4.59 -0.55
C ALA A 107 5.72 -5.21 -1.58
N ASN A 108 4.65 -5.84 -1.12
CA ASN A 108 3.66 -6.51 -1.96
C ASN A 108 2.24 -6.04 -1.62
N PRO A 109 1.70 -5.01 -2.30
CA PRO A 109 0.37 -4.48 -2.00
C PRO A 109 -0.76 -5.47 -2.27
N ASP A 110 -0.56 -6.45 -3.14
CA ASP A 110 -1.57 -7.48 -3.45
C ASP A 110 -1.64 -8.60 -2.39
N LEU A 111 -0.70 -8.66 -1.43
CA LEU A 111 -0.73 -9.56 -0.27
C LEU A 111 -1.29 -8.88 0.99
N ASP A 112 -1.69 -7.63 0.90
CA ASP A 112 -2.27 -6.86 2.00
C ASP A 112 -3.79 -6.83 1.86
N ALA A 113 -4.49 -7.30 2.90
CA ALA A 113 -5.95 -7.41 2.85
C ALA A 113 -6.64 -6.05 2.76
N HIS A 114 -6.09 -5.01 3.41
CA HIS A 114 -6.68 -3.68 3.40
C HIS A 114 -6.57 -3.04 2.01
N LEU A 115 -5.41 -3.15 1.37
CA LEU A 115 -5.16 -2.61 0.04
C LEU A 115 -6.00 -3.32 -1.02
N VAL A 116 -6.12 -4.65 -0.94
CA VAL A 116 -6.97 -5.44 -1.84
C VAL A 116 -8.45 -5.11 -1.64
N ALA A 117 -8.93 -5.00 -0.39
CA ALA A 117 -10.31 -4.61 -0.10
C ALA A 117 -10.63 -3.20 -0.64
N ARG A 118 -9.69 -2.26 -0.47
CA ARG A 118 -9.80 -0.90 -1.00
C ARG A 118 -9.90 -0.87 -2.52
N LYS A 119 -9.06 -1.64 -3.21
CA LYS A 119 -9.07 -1.79 -4.66
C LYS A 119 -10.40 -2.34 -5.18
N ILE A 120 -10.98 -3.33 -4.47
CA ILE A 120 -12.32 -3.84 -4.80
C ILE A 120 -13.38 -2.75 -4.57
N ALA A 121 -13.33 -2.04 -3.44
CA ALA A 121 -14.28 -0.99 -3.10
C ALA A 121 -14.29 0.14 -4.15
N GLU A 122 -13.13 0.60 -4.58
CA GLU A 122 -13.00 1.62 -5.64
C GLU A 122 -13.57 1.16 -6.99
N GLN A 123 -13.36 -0.11 -7.38
CA GLN A 123 -13.96 -0.66 -8.59
C GLN A 123 -15.49 -0.70 -8.49
N LEU A 124 -16.04 -1.00 -7.31
CA LEU A 124 -17.48 -0.96 -7.07
C LEU A 124 -18.05 0.45 -7.12
N GLU A 125 -17.35 1.44 -6.57
CA GLU A 125 -17.68 2.86 -6.66
C GLU A 125 -17.70 3.35 -8.13
N GLN A 126 -16.79 2.81 -8.96
CA GLN A 126 -16.72 3.05 -10.41
C GLN A 126 -17.74 2.23 -11.22
N ARG A 127 -18.72 1.61 -10.57
CA ARG A 127 -19.78 0.80 -11.18
C ARG A 127 -19.27 -0.45 -11.91
N ALA A 128 -18.12 -0.99 -11.57
CA ALA A 128 -17.66 -2.27 -12.09
C ALA A 128 -18.52 -3.43 -11.55
N SER A 129 -18.63 -4.50 -12.32
CA SER A 129 -19.32 -5.71 -11.86
C SER A 129 -18.63 -6.30 -10.63
N PHE A 130 -19.36 -6.49 -9.55
CA PHE A 130 -18.85 -7.02 -8.29
C PHE A 130 -18.24 -8.43 -8.45
N ARG A 131 -18.75 -9.25 -9.38
CA ARG A 131 -18.20 -10.58 -9.69
C ARG A 131 -16.82 -10.47 -10.35
N THR A 132 -16.69 -9.59 -11.32
CA THR A 132 -15.43 -9.37 -12.04
C THR A 132 -14.39 -8.75 -11.13
N ALA A 133 -14.78 -7.77 -10.28
CA ALA A 133 -13.89 -7.12 -9.33
C ALA A 133 -13.30 -8.12 -8.33
N GLN A 134 -14.14 -8.97 -7.72
CA GLN A 134 -13.69 -10.01 -6.79
C GLN A 134 -12.78 -11.05 -7.45
N LYS A 135 -13.18 -11.60 -8.61
CA LYS A 135 -12.38 -12.62 -9.33
C LYS A 135 -11.03 -12.07 -9.76
N ARG A 136 -10.98 -10.83 -10.25
CA ARG A 136 -9.71 -10.18 -10.62
C ARG A 136 -8.79 -9.99 -9.41
N ALA A 137 -9.33 -9.54 -8.28
CA ALA A 137 -8.57 -9.40 -7.05
C ALA A 137 -8.01 -10.74 -6.57
N ILE A 138 -8.84 -11.80 -6.56
CA ILE A 138 -8.41 -13.16 -6.19
C ILE A 138 -7.26 -13.64 -7.08
N GLN A 139 -7.42 -13.54 -8.38
CA GLN A 139 -6.40 -13.96 -9.34
C GLN A 139 -5.08 -13.20 -9.14
N GLN A 140 -5.14 -11.90 -8.86
CA GLN A 140 -3.97 -11.06 -8.65
C GLN A 140 -3.25 -11.44 -7.36
N THR A 141 -3.99 -11.63 -6.25
CA THR A 141 -3.43 -12.05 -4.96
C THR A 141 -2.81 -13.46 -5.03
N MET A 142 -3.45 -14.40 -5.72
CA MET A 142 -2.89 -15.75 -5.90
C MET A 142 -1.61 -15.73 -6.74
N ARG A 143 -1.54 -14.89 -7.77
CA ARG A 143 -0.30 -14.68 -8.56
C ARG A 143 0.83 -14.08 -7.74
N SER A 144 0.51 -13.24 -6.73
CA SER A 144 1.48 -12.64 -5.81
C SER A 144 2.00 -13.61 -4.75
N GLY A 145 1.52 -14.87 -4.74
CA GLY A 145 2.03 -15.94 -3.89
C GLY A 145 1.26 -16.16 -2.59
N ALA A 146 0.02 -15.70 -2.48
CA ALA A 146 -0.86 -16.06 -1.37
C ALA A 146 -1.19 -17.57 -1.39
N LYS A 147 -1.27 -18.21 -0.22
CA LYS A 147 -1.73 -19.61 -0.09
C LYS A 147 -3.24 -19.74 -0.25
N GLY A 148 -3.96 -18.70 0.01
CA GLY A 148 -5.41 -18.65 -0.17
C GLY A 148 -5.97 -17.26 0.08
N ILE A 149 -7.10 -17.00 -0.55
CA ILE A 149 -7.85 -15.76 -0.40
C ILE A 149 -9.34 -16.07 -0.33
N LYS A 150 -10.05 -15.29 0.49
CA LYS A 150 -11.51 -15.27 0.53
C LYS A 150 -11.96 -13.82 0.47
N THR A 151 -12.87 -13.52 -0.44
CA THR A 151 -13.51 -12.21 -0.57
C THR A 151 -15.01 -12.36 -0.33
N MET A 152 -15.63 -11.33 0.22
CA MET A 152 -17.08 -11.27 0.43
C MET A 152 -17.54 -9.83 0.27
N VAL A 153 -18.53 -9.63 -0.57
CA VAL A 153 -19.20 -8.34 -0.76
C VAL A 153 -20.65 -8.47 -0.33
N SER A 154 -21.11 -7.53 0.47
CA SER A 154 -22.45 -7.51 1.06
C SER A 154 -23.13 -6.16 0.86
N GLY A 155 -24.44 -6.19 0.66
CA GLY A 155 -25.28 -5.01 0.46
C GLY A 155 -26.19 -5.16 -0.76
N ARG A 156 -26.63 -4.03 -1.33
CA ARG A 156 -27.47 -3.97 -2.54
C ARG A 156 -26.61 -4.18 -3.80
N LEU A 157 -26.22 -5.43 -4.05
CA LEU A 157 -25.32 -5.78 -5.15
C LEU A 157 -25.95 -5.50 -6.50
N GLY A 158 -25.28 -4.67 -7.31
CA GLY A 158 -25.78 -4.28 -8.63
C GLY A 158 -27.04 -3.39 -8.58
N GLY A 159 -27.36 -2.77 -7.45
CA GLY A 159 -28.54 -1.93 -7.27
C GLY A 159 -29.81 -2.69 -6.94
N ALA A 160 -29.73 -3.99 -6.62
CA ALA A 160 -30.89 -4.81 -6.23
C ALA A 160 -31.58 -4.23 -4.98
N ASP A 161 -32.91 -4.33 -4.90
CA ASP A 161 -33.68 -3.83 -3.75
C ASP A 161 -33.39 -4.62 -2.48
N ILE A 162 -33.23 -5.93 -2.62
CA ILE A 162 -32.93 -6.81 -1.49
C ILE A 162 -31.41 -6.96 -1.38
N ALA A 163 -30.86 -6.63 -0.20
CA ALA A 163 -29.47 -6.82 0.10
C ALA A 163 -29.11 -8.31 0.20
N ARG A 164 -27.96 -8.68 -0.34
CA ARG A 164 -27.41 -10.03 -0.23
C ARG A 164 -25.91 -10.00 -0.08
N SER A 165 -25.32 -11.14 0.29
CA SER A 165 -23.89 -11.31 0.39
C SER A 165 -23.43 -12.35 -0.62
N GLU A 166 -22.43 -12.01 -1.43
CA GLU A 166 -21.78 -12.94 -2.36
C GLU A 166 -20.28 -12.98 -2.06
N GLY A 167 -19.73 -14.18 -1.95
CA GLY A 167 -18.32 -14.39 -1.64
C GLY A 167 -17.70 -15.45 -2.53
N TYR A 168 -16.42 -15.26 -2.82
CA TYR A 168 -15.57 -16.18 -3.57
C TYR A 168 -14.35 -16.51 -2.75
N SER A 169 -13.85 -17.74 -2.88
CA SER A 169 -12.63 -18.19 -2.21
C SER A 169 -11.80 -19.05 -3.14
N GLU A 170 -10.49 -18.93 -3.01
CA GLU A 170 -9.52 -19.76 -3.73
C GLU A 170 -8.37 -20.10 -2.78
N GLY A 171 -7.86 -21.35 -2.85
CA GLY A 171 -6.83 -21.84 -1.95
C GLY A 171 -7.36 -22.14 -0.54
N VAL A 172 -6.44 -22.15 0.44
CA VAL A 172 -6.74 -22.55 1.83
C VAL A 172 -6.62 -21.34 2.77
N VAL A 173 -7.70 -21.10 3.53
CA VAL A 173 -7.74 -20.01 4.53
C VAL A 173 -8.15 -20.60 5.89
N PRO A 174 -7.21 -21.17 6.67
CA PRO A 174 -7.49 -21.87 7.92
C PRO A 174 -7.68 -20.88 9.07
N LEU A 175 -8.91 -20.39 9.27
CA LEU A 175 -9.22 -19.35 10.26
C LEU A 175 -8.94 -19.78 11.70
N HIS A 176 -9.08 -21.07 12.01
CA HIS A 176 -8.91 -21.61 13.36
C HIS A 176 -7.44 -21.95 13.71
N THR A 177 -6.55 -22.04 12.73
CA THR A 177 -5.13 -22.34 12.92
C THR A 177 -4.40 -21.08 13.33
N LEU A 178 -3.96 -20.96 14.57
CA LEU A 178 -3.32 -19.75 15.12
C LEU A 178 -1.96 -19.46 14.49
N ARG A 179 -1.20 -20.49 14.09
CA ARG A 179 0.08 -20.34 13.43
C ARG A 179 -0.01 -19.82 11.99
N SER A 180 -1.20 -19.85 11.37
CA SER A 180 -1.38 -19.32 10.02
C SER A 180 -1.47 -17.80 10.01
N ASP A 181 -0.64 -17.13 9.22
CA ASP A 181 -0.71 -15.69 9.03
C ASP A 181 -1.86 -15.35 8.12
N ILE A 182 -2.95 -14.90 8.73
CA ILE A 182 -4.16 -14.46 8.03
C ILE A 182 -4.32 -12.96 8.25
N ASP A 183 -4.26 -12.24 7.14
CA ASP A 183 -4.60 -10.83 7.10
C ASP A 183 -6.08 -10.64 6.79
N TYR A 184 -6.70 -9.63 7.41
CA TYR A 184 -8.14 -9.39 7.32
C TYR A 184 -8.43 -7.91 7.24
N ALA A 185 -9.32 -7.53 6.33
CA ALA A 185 -9.78 -6.15 6.27
C ALA A 185 -11.27 -6.06 5.93
N ILE A 186 -11.87 -4.98 6.42
CA ILE A 186 -13.22 -4.54 6.07
C ILE A 186 -13.10 -3.14 5.51
N VAL A 187 -13.66 -2.92 4.32
CA VAL A 187 -13.72 -1.60 3.68
C VAL A 187 -15.12 -1.37 3.17
N GLU A 188 -15.61 -0.14 3.32
CA GLU A 188 -16.89 0.28 2.78
C GLU A 188 -16.71 0.93 1.41
N ALA A 189 -17.55 0.56 0.44
CA ALA A 189 -17.68 1.23 -0.85
C ALA A 189 -18.94 2.08 -0.85
N MET A 190 -18.82 3.34 -1.22
CA MET A 190 -19.95 4.28 -1.30
C MET A 190 -20.51 4.26 -2.70
N THR A 191 -21.68 3.66 -2.87
CA THR A 191 -22.38 3.61 -4.16
C THR A 191 -23.61 4.50 -4.18
N THR A 192 -24.16 4.76 -5.36
CA THR A 192 -25.40 5.54 -5.52
C THR A 192 -26.61 4.89 -4.84
N TYR A 193 -26.58 3.56 -4.64
CA TYR A 193 -27.67 2.81 -4.00
C TYR A 193 -27.43 2.52 -2.52
N GLY A 194 -26.36 3.08 -1.92
CA GLY A 194 -25.98 2.90 -0.53
C GLY A 194 -24.58 2.33 -0.36
N LYS A 195 -24.24 1.99 0.87
CA LYS A 195 -22.94 1.41 1.22
C LYS A 195 -22.89 -0.08 0.93
N LEU A 196 -21.80 -0.54 0.33
CA LEU A 196 -21.44 -1.96 0.20
C LEU A 196 -20.29 -2.27 1.13
N GLY A 197 -20.39 -3.36 1.90
CA GLY A 197 -19.31 -3.84 2.76
C GLY A 197 -18.45 -4.86 2.01
N VAL A 198 -17.16 -4.59 1.91
CA VAL A 198 -16.16 -5.50 1.33
C VAL A 198 -15.32 -6.10 2.44
N LYS A 199 -15.29 -7.42 2.55
CA LYS A 199 -14.46 -8.17 3.49
C LYS A 199 -13.48 -9.04 2.73
N VAL A 200 -12.21 -9.00 3.13
CA VAL A 200 -11.13 -9.78 2.49
C VAL A 200 -10.32 -10.49 3.57
N TRP A 201 -10.02 -11.75 3.33
CA TRP A 201 -9.12 -12.59 4.13
C TRP A 201 -8.03 -13.12 3.21
N ILE A 202 -6.78 -12.92 3.56
CA ILE A 202 -5.63 -13.40 2.80
C ILE A 202 -4.76 -14.27 3.70
N CYS A 203 -4.50 -15.50 3.31
CA CYS A 203 -3.55 -16.38 3.96
C CYS A 203 -2.18 -16.26 3.28
N ARG A 204 -1.20 -15.70 3.98
CA ARG A 204 0.18 -15.56 3.49
C ARG A 204 1.00 -16.82 3.68
N GLY A 205 0.66 -17.62 4.69
CA GLY A 205 1.36 -18.85 5.01
C GLY A 205 1.28 -19.23 6.47
N GLU A 206 2.20 -20.09 6.91
CA GLU A 206 2.34 -20.48 8.30
C GLU A 206 3.62 -19.91 8.88
N VAL A 207 3.54 -19.46 10.13
CA VAL A 207 4.65 -18.94 10.92
C VAL A 207 5.07 -20.01 11.92
N LEU A 208 6.34 -20.32 12.00
CA LEU A 208 6.86 -21.31 12.93
C LEU A 208 6.78 -20.83 14.37
N PRO A 209 6.64 -21.74 15.36
CA PRO A 209 6.61 -21.37 16.76
C PRO A 209 7.84 -20.56 17.17
N GLY A 210 7.61 -19.48 17.94
CA GLY A 210 8.67 -18.59 18.39
C GLY A 210 9.07 -17.48 17.40
N GLN A 211 8.47 -17.43 16.23
CA GLN A 211 8.65 -16.35 15.27
C GLN A 211 7.42 -15.43 15.26
N MET A 212 7.68 -14.14 15.16
CA MET A 212 6.65 -13.14 14.89
C MET A 212 6.60 -12.82 13.39
N VAL A 213 5.44 -12.42 12.92
CA VAL A 213 5.29 -11.92 11.54
C VAL A 213 6.06 -10.63 11.39
N VAL A 214 7.16 -10.68 10.65
CA VAL A 214 7.91 -9.49 10.24
C VAL A 214 7.44 -9.15 8.83
N GLU A 215 6.78 -8.00 8.67
CA GLU A 215 6.41 -7.54 7.35
C GLU A 215 7.66 -7.08 6.59
N PRO A 216 7.92 -7.65 5.40
CA PRO A 216 9.09 -7.26 4.62
C PRO A 216 8.96 -5.78 4.23
N GLU A 217 9.94 -4.98 4.60
CA GLU A 217 10.09 -3.63 4.05
C GLU A 217 10.53 -3.75 2.58
N ALA A 218 9.96 -2.90 1.72
CA ALA A 218 10.42 -2.85 0.35
C ALA A 218 11.92 -2.50 0.31
N PRO A 219 12.72 -3.16 -0.54
CA PRO A 219 14.15 -2.91 -0.61
C PRO A 219 14.40 -1.44 -0.90
N LYS A 220 15.12 -0.76 -0.01
CA LYS A 220 15.50 0.64 -0.18
C LYS A 220 16.29 0.77 -1.48
N ASN A 221 15.72 1.43 -2.47
CA ASN A 221 16.27 1.53 -3.81
C ASN A 221 17.45 2.53 -3.87
N ASN A 222 18.54 2.22 -3.12
CA ASN A 222 19.77 3.02 -3.12
C ASN A 222 20.56 2.91 -4.46
N GLN A 223 20.18 1.97 -5.35
CA GLN A 223 20.95 1.73 -6.58
C GLN A 223 20.70 2.74 -7.71
N ARG A 224 19.68 3.62 -7.58
CA ARG A 224 19.41 4.60 -8.66
C ARG A 224 20.38 5.79 -8.65
N ASN A 225 21.02 6.10 -7.53
CA ASN A 225 21.96 7.25 -7.45
C ASN A 225 23.37 6.90 -7.90
N ASP A 226 23.83 5.66 -7.75
CA ASP A 226 25.18 5.27 -8.16
C ASP A 226 25.33 5.15 -9.68
N ARG A 227 24.27 4.71 -10.39
CA ARG A 227 24.32 4.66 -11.87
C ARG A 227 24.35 6.05 -12.53
N ARG A 228 23.85 7.09 -11.86
CA ARG A 228 23.94 8.47 -12.37
C ARG A 228 25.28 9.14 -12.08
N ARG A 229 26.00 8.73 -11.02
CA ARG A 229 27.35 9.23 -10.72
C ARG A 229 28.42 8.57 -11.59
N GLY A 230 28.30 7.26 -11.87
CA GLY A 230 29.28 6.51 -12.70
C GLY A 230 29.34 6.89 -14.17
N ASN A 231 28.34 7.62 -14.70
CA ASN A 231 28.29 7.95 -16.12
C ASN A 231 28.74 9.41 -16.42
N ARG A 232 29.10 10.20 -15.41
CA ARG A 232 29.65 11.56 -15.61
C ARG A 232 31.16 11.56 -15.83
N ASP A 233 31.88 10.53 -15.43
CA ASP A 233 33.36 10.47 -15.54
C ASP A 233 33.86 9.73 -16.78
N ARG A 234 32.98 9.26 -17.68
CA ARG A 234 33.37 8.66 -18.96
C ARG A 234 33.02 9.53 -20.14
N ARG A 235 33.58 10.76 -20.16
CA ARG A 235 33.75 11.48 -21.43
C ARG A 235 35.20 11.26 -21.86
N PRO A 236 35.47 10.55 -22.97
CA PRO A 236 36.82 10.51 -23.53
C PRO A 236 37.15 11.91 -24.13
N ARG A 237 38.16 12.56 -23.54
CA ARG A 237 38.89 13.59 -24.19
C ARG A 237 39.66 12.94 -25.33
N ASN A 238 39.22 13.10 -26.55
CA ASN A 238 40.05 12.96 -27.72
C ASN A 238 39.68 14.05 -28.70
N ASN A 239 40.48 15.08 -28.65
CA ASN A 239 40.54 16.11 -29.67
C ASN A 239 42.00 16.28 -30.03
N GLU A 240 42.46 15.46 -30.96
CA GLU A 240 43.70 15.74 -31.69
C GLU A 240 43.58 15.21 -33.12
N GLY A 241 43.71 16.15 -34.09
CA GLY A 241 44.31 15.92 -35.37
C GLY A 241 43.48 15.24 -36.47
N ARG A 242 42.73 16.02 -37.23
CA ARG A 242 42.45 15.66 -38.63
C ARG A 242 42.87 16.83 -39.53
N PRO A 243 43.85 16.62 -40.46
CA PRO A 243 44.21 17.59 -41.44
C PRO A 243 43.17 17.69 -42.55
N ALA A 244 43.02 18.89 -43.06
CA ALA A 244 42.20 19.25 -44.20
C ALA A 244 42.59 18.48 -45.47
N ARG A 245 41.62 17.94 -46.17
CA ARG A 245 41.79 17.43 -47.53
C ARG A 245 40.94 18.23 -48.50
N ARG A 246 41.66 18.80 -49.40
CA ARG A 246 41.46 19.63 -50.56
C ARG A 246 40.29 19.17 -51.43
N THR A 247 39.53 20.15 -51.88
CA THR A 247 38.59 20.14 -53.00
C THR A 247 39.27 19.82 -54.32
N GLU A 248 38.70 18.93 -55.09
CA GLU A 248 38.81 18.97 -56.57
C GLU A 248 37.48 18.61 -57.20
N ALA A 249 37.11 19.43 -58.18
CA ALA A 249 35.90 19.37 -59.00
C ALA A 249 36.11 18.52 -60.26
N ALA A 250 35.08 17.87 -60.72
CA ALA A 250 34.78 17.53 -62.12
C ALA A 250 33.30 17.11 -62.17
N LYS A 251 32.44 17.81 -62.78
CA LYS A 251 32.07 18.10 -64.16
C LYS A 251 31.55 16.89 -64.95
N SER A 252 30.37 17.11 -65.51
CA SER A 252 29.75 16.52 -66.72
C SER A 252 29.13 15.12 -66.54
N GLU A 253 28.03 14.69 -67.11
CA GLU A 253 27.22 15.19 -68.23
C GLU A 253 25.87 14.49 -68.19
N SER A 254 24.90 15.18 -68.75
CA SER A 254 23.60 14.79 -69.26
C SER A 254 23.52 13.46 -70.03
N VAL A 255 22.32 12.83 -70.06
CA VAL A 255 21.56 12.36 -71.25
C VAL A 255 20.28 11.69 -70.80
N GLU A 256 19.15 12.21 -71.09
CA GLU A 256 17.98 11.90 -71.93
C GLU A 256 17.56 10.44 -72.09
N GLY A 257 16.25 10.30 -72.10
CA GLY A 257 15.43 9.33 -72.86
C GLY A 257 14.62 8.39 -71.96
N GLY A 258 13.32 8.47 -71.78
CA GLY A 258 12.33 8.34 -72.82
C GLY A 258 11.71 6.93 -72.77
N ASN A 259 10.57 6.81 -72.24
CA ASN A 259 9.33 6.16 -72.67
C ASN A 259 8.41 5.89 -71.47
#